data_9d07aa52e8dd5a3dd6745af171262f5c
#
_entry.id   9d07aa52e8dd5a3dd6745af171262f5c
#
_cell.length_a   1.000
_cell.length_b   1.000
_cell.length_c   1.000
_cell.angle_alpha   90.00
_cell.angle_beta   90.00
_cell.angle_gamma   90.00
#
_symmetry.space_group_name_H-M   'P 1'
#
loop_
_entity.id
_entity.type
_entity.pdbx_description
1 polymer ?
#
loop_
_entity_poly.entity_id
_entity_poly.type
_entity_poly.pdbx_seq_one_letter_code
_entity_poly.pdbx_strand_id
1 'polypeptide(L)'
;GSQHPPPYSRNPLRLLTLSIPLPRMKDLAFVFCLGLLLAQPCVAAAPVTFLRQRSQDVGPIVLPLSRRVARLGNASDPTLKSFYMGTVRVGSSQEGPQELLVFFDTGSGQVILDSTRCSAPACLKHRRYSADAEGAVSVNADGQPVQKGARGDVVSIGLDSNDVDPGRVTGNFVRDRVCLGAERGAGSRAEACAEMVLVAATNMTAEPFAQAPFDGIVGLGLSGLSVSGEYNFFGRLTASAGLLPHFAIFVPPGHQDGRAEITFGGHNEARLASDLAWSAVVHPEQGFWQVAIRSISVGGQALDLCGDGGCRGVVDSSSSLLGVPGEAMADLEAVLLAGGDDCSEGPELSMTLEGGMTLMLAAKDYSRREGTRCKPQLHPLMDADRKRAGRQTILKKEVQKGGLAQHTFVLGEPVLRKYYTVYDWDAKRIGFGRAAGPADRAAAIERTPQTEEFILMQCKSEIRRV
;
A
#
# COMPACT_ATOMS: atom_id res chain seq x y z
N GLY A 1 -32.23 -2.41 -54.84
CA GLY A 1 -31.39 -1.33 -55.32
C GLY A 1 -30.23 -1.13 -54.35
N SER A 2 -29.13 -1.82 -54.61
CA SER A 2 -27.83 -1.72 -53.94
C SER A 2 -27.06 -0.50 -54.44
N GLN A 3 -26.58 0.35 -53.57
CA GLN A 3 -25.53 1.31 -53.94
C GLN A 3 -24.41 1.22 -52.91
N HIS A 4 -23.23 0.75 -53.38
CA HIS A 4 -21.95 0.80 -52.71
C HIS A 4 -21.31 2.19 -52.87
N PRO A 5 -20.63 2.76 -51.87
CA PRO A 5 -19.76 3.92 -52.09
C PRO A 5 -18.35 3.48 -52.55
N PRO A 6 -17.62 4.37 -53.29
CA PRO A 6 -16.35 4.05 -53.94
C PRO A 6 -15.15 4.09 -52.99
N PRO A 7 -14.00 3.49 -53.40
CA PRO A 7 -12.82 3.37 -52.55
C PRO A 7 -11.99 4.65 -52.55
N TYR A 8 -11.50 5.04 -51.35
CA TYR A 8 -10.56 6.14 -51.16
C TYR A 8 -9.16 5.77 -51.65
N SER A 9 -8.60 6.61 -52.49
CA SER A 9 -7.25 6.55 -53.03
C SER A 9 -6.18 6.84 -51.96
N ARG A 10 -5.14 6.02 -51.94
CA ARG A 10 -3.92 6.23 -51.18
C ARG A 10 -3.02 7.26 -51.89
N ASN A 11 -2.68 8.34 -51.21
CA ASN A 11 -1.54 9.18 -51.59
C ASN A 11 -0.33 8.84 -50.73
N PRO A 12 0.86 8.63 -51.28
CA PRO A 12 2.06 8.37 -50.52
C PRO A 12 2.73 9.70 -50.08
N LEU A 13 2.93 9.87 -48.79
CA LEU A 13 3.74 10.94 -48.21
C LEU A 13 5.23 10.66 -48.53
N ARG A 14 5.86 11.58 -49.27
CA ARG A 14 7.32 11.62 -49.52
C ARG A 14 8.05 12.00 -48.23
N LEU A 15 8.97 11.14 -47.78
CA LEU A 15 10.00 11.48 -46.79
C LEU A 15 11.04 12.40 -47.46
N LEU A 16 11.17 13.61 -46.98
CA LEU A 16 12.29 14.51 -47.25
C LEU A 16 13.39 14.22 -46.19
N THR A 17 14.46 13.56 -46.65
CA THR A 17 15.71 13.42 -45.92
C THR A 17 16.54 14.67 -46.11
N LEU A 18 16.73 15.45 -45.07
CA LEU A 18 17.74 16.52 -45.00
C LEU A 18 19.07 15.92 -44.55
N SER A 19 20.01 15.83 -45.48
CA SER A 19 21.39 15.50 -45.22
C SER A 19 22.18 16.79 -44.91
N ILE A 20 22.76 16.89 -43.72
CA ILE A 20 23.69 17.94 -43.38
C ILE A 20 25.13 17.36 -43.50
N PRO A 21 26.04 17.94 -44.28
CA PRO A 21 27.40 17.43 -44.38
C PRO A 21 28.27 17.89 -43.22
N LEU A 22 29.05 16.97 -42.65
CA LEU A 22 30.14 17.22 -41.74
C LEU A 22 31.41 17.69 -42.51
N PRO A 23 32.12 18.73 -42.06
CA PRO A 23 33.42 19.08 -42.65
C PRO A 23 34.56 18.19 -42.11
N ARG A 24 35.38 17.74 -43.02
CA ARG A 24 36.62 17.00 -42.79
C ARG A 24 37.71 17.92 -42.19
N MET A 25 38.39 17.42 -41.18
CA MET A 25 39.72 17.93 -40.75
C MET A 25 40.76 17.66 -41.84
N LYS A 26 41.52 18.71 -42.20
CA LYS A 26 42.94 18.74 -42.54
C LYS A 26 43.29 20.16 -42.99
N ASP A 27 44.14 20.83 -42.19
CA ASP A 27 45.49 21.30 -42.62
C ASP A 27 46.08 22.20 -41.55
N LEU A 28 47.31 21.82 -41.16
CA LEU A 28 48.23 22.60 -40.38
C LEU A 28 48.76 23.79 -41.21
N ALA A 29 48.85 24.97 -40.62
CA ALA A 29 49.89 25.93 -40.96
C ALA A 29 50.30 26.78 -39.77
N PHE A 30 51.56 26.73 -39.45
CA PHE A 30 52.32 27.55 -38.52
C PHE A 30 52.32 29.01 -38.92
N VAL A 31 52.05 29.95 -37.99
CA VAL A 31 52.63 31.29 -38.01
C VAL A 31 52.99 31.71 -36.58
N PHE A 32 54.26 31.91 -36.33
CA PHE A 32 54.82 32.62 -35.20
C PHE A 32 54.50 34.12 -35.33
N CYS A 33 54.08 34.78 -34.28
CA CYS A 33 54.32 36.19 -34.05
C CYS A 33 54.38 36.49 -32.56
N LEU A 34 55.50 37.05 -32.19
CA LEU A 34 56.00 37.59 -30.94
C LEU A 34 55.13 38.82 -30.52
N GLY A 35 54.83 39.01 -29.26
CA GLY A 35 54.56 40.35 -28.79
C GLY A 35 53.67 40.47 -27.54
N LEU A 36 54.35 40.81 -26.46
CA LEU A 36 53.91 41.58 -25.29
C LEU A 36 52.88 41.03 -24.27
N LEU A 37 53.45 40.90 -23.08
CA LEU A 37 52.83 40.80 -21.76
C LEU A 37 51.70 41.81 -21.52
N LEU A 38 50.53 41.33 -21.14
CA LEU A 38 49.67 41.98 -20.14
C LEU A 38 49.01 40.83 -19.34
N ALA A 39 49.43 40.72 -18.09
CA ALA A 39 48.87 39.77 -17.13
C ALA A 39 47.43 40.17 -16.79
N GLN A 40 46.46 39.39 -17.24
CA GLN A 40 45.11 39.38 -16.66
C GLN A 40 44.99 38.15 -15.76
N PRO A 41 44.44 38.30 -14.53
CA PRO A 41 44.24 37.14 -13.67
C PRO A 41 43.16 36.25 -14.27
N CYS A 42 43.49 35.00 -14.57
CA CYS A 42 42.51 33.95 -14.80
C CYS A 42 41.65 33.80 -13.54
N VAL A 43 40.46 34.38 -13.57
CA VAL A 43 39.40 33.98 -12.64
C VAL A 43 39.03 32.56 -13.04
N ALA A 44 39.56 31.58 -12.31
CA ALA A 44 39.09 30.21 -12.41
C ALA A 44 37.62 30.21 -12.07
N ALA A 45 36.75 29.95 -13.06
CA ALA A 45 35.35 29.66 -12.83
C ALA A 45 35.31 28.42 -11.94
N ALA A 46 35.05 28.62 -10.66
CA ALA A 46 34.75 27.53 -9.76
C ALA A 46 33.59 26.71 -10.35
N PRO A 47 33.69 25.38 -10.36
CA PRO A 47 32.57 24.57 -10.79
C PRO A 47 31.40 24.95 -9.89
N VAL A 48 30.30 25.39 -10.49
CA VAL A 48 29.02 25.56 -9.79
C VAL A 48 28.58 24.17 -9.41
N THR A 49 29.06 23.73 -8.25
CA THR A 49 28.52 22.56 -7.60
C THR A 49 27.10 22.95 -7.22
N PHE A 50 26.12 22.48 -8.00
CA PHE A 50 24.74 22.45 -7.54
C PHE A 50 24.78 21.64 -6.24
N LEU A 51 24.84 22.34 -5.12
CA LEU A 51 24.49 21.80 -3.82
C LEU A 51 23.01 21.43 -3.96
N ARG A 52 22.78 20.21 -4.41
CA ARG A 52 21.52 19.53 -4.18
C ARG A 52 21.35 19.60 -2.67
N GLN A 53 20.54 20.55 -2.22
CA GLN A 53 20.15 20.69 -0.83
C GLN A 53 19.66 19.29 -0.44
N ARG A 54 20.47 18.54 0.32
CA ARG A 54 20.03 17.32 0.97
C ARG A 54 18.84 17.76 1.81
N SER A 55 17.63 17.48 1.34
CA SER A 55 16.48 17.39 2.23
C SER A 55 16.96 16.53 3.39
N GLN A 56 16.81 17.00 4.60
CA GLN A 56 17.11 16.23 5.78
C GLN A 56 16.33 14.92 5.59
N ASP A 57 17.05 13.81 5.39
CA ASP A 57 16.44 12.50 5.21
C ASP A 57 15.64 12.24 6.51
N VAL A 58 14.35 12.45 6.43
CA VAL A 58 13.43 12.04 7.48
C VAL A 58 13.47 10.51 7.45
N GLY A 59 14.07 9.91 8.47
CA GLY A 59 14.16 8.47 8.58
C GLY A 59 12.77 7.83 8.55
N PRO A 60 12.67 6.52 8.34
CA PRO A 60 11.40 5.84 8.24
C PRO A 60 10.57 6.01 9.52
N ILE A 61 9.27 6.25 9.35
CA ILE A 61 8.29 6.36 10.43
C ILE A 61 7.68 4.99 10.66
N VAL A 62 7.92 4.41 11.83
CA VAL A 62 7.37 3.12 12.24
C VAL A 62 6.17 3.35 13.15
N LEU A 63 5.00 2.89 12.73
CA LEU A 63 3.78 2.90 13.53
C LEU A 63 3.48 1.48 14.04
N PRO A 64 3.36 1.29 15.35
CA PRO A 64 2.89 0.03 15.89
C PRO A 64 1.41 -0.15 15.55
N LEU A 65 1.05 -1.38 15.12
CA LEU A 65 -0.33 -1.75 14.86
C LEU A 65 -0.86 -2.66 15.95
N SER A 66 -2.06 -2.35 16.43
CA SER A 66 -2.83 -3.23 17.31
C SER A 66 -3.72 -4.15 16.47
N ARG A 67 -3.67 -5.46 16.77
CA ARG A 67 -4.57 -6.43 16.15
C ARG A 67 -5.85 -6.57 16.97
N ARG A 68 -7.00 -6.48 16.31
CA ARG A 68 -8.30 -6.82 16.87
C ARG A 68 -9.00 -7.81 15.94
N VAL A 69 -9.68 -8.77 16.54
CA VAL A 69 -10.50 -9.74 15.79
C VAL A 69 -11.95 -9.42 16.06
N ALA A 70 -12.71 -9.15 15.02
CA ALA A 70 -14.15 -8.98 15.08
C ALA A 70 -14.87 -10.18 14.45
N ARG A 71 -16.08 -10.43 14.91
CA ARG A 71 -16.99 -11.39 14.30
C ARG A 71 -17.94 -10.61 13.41
N LEU A 72 -17.86 -10.84 12.11
CA LEU A 72 -18.71 -10.19 11.11
C LEU A 72 -19.75 -11.17 10.59
N GLY A 73 -20.85 -10.66 10.05
CA GLY A 73 -21.90 -11.46 9.46
C GLY A 73 -22.91 -12.01 10.48
N ASN A 74 -23.65 -13.02 10.08
CA ASN A 74 -24.76 -13.56 10.87
C ASN A 74 -24.27 -14.36 12.09
N ALA A 75 -25.02 -14.33 13.17
CA ALA A 75 -24.71 -15.04 14.41
C ALA A 75 -24.59 -16.58 14.23
N SER A 76 -25.22 -17.14 13.19
CA SER A 76 -25.18 -18.57 12.87
C SER A 76 -23.92 -19.01 12.10
N ASP A 77 -23.27 -18.08 11.40
CA ASP A 77 -22.03 -18.35 10.64
C ASP A 77 -21.15 -17.08 10.63
N PRO A 78 -20.50 -16.75 11.75
CA PRO A 78 -19.70 -15.54 11.85
C PRO A 78 -18.33 -15.72 11.21
N THR A 79 -17.97 -14.84 10.28
CA THR A 79 -16.62 -14.73 9.76
C THR A 79 -15.74 -13.99 10.77
N LEU A 80 -14.59 -14.57 11.13
CA LEU A 80 -13.60 -13.91 11.99
C LEU A 80 -12.70 -13.05 11.12
N LYS A 81 -12.73 -11.74 11.31
CA LYS A 81 -11.89 -10.78 10.59
C LYS A 81 -10.89 -10.12 11.52
N SER A 82 -9.61 -10.12 11.10
CA SER A 82 -8.53 -9.44 11.79
C SER A 82 -8.37 -8.02 11.24
N PHE A 83 -8.22 -7.05 12.14
CA PHE A 83 -7.93 -5.67 11.79
C PHE A 83 -6.62 -5.23 12.42
N TYR A 84 -5.73 -4.67 11.64
CA TYR A 84 -4.44 -4.11 12.05
C TYR A 84 -4.54 -2.59 12.02
N MET A 85 -4.59 -1.97 13.20
CA MET A 85 -4.94 -0.57 13.36
C MET A 85 -3.82 0.22 14.02
N GLY A 86 -3.63 1.43 13.55
CA GLY A 86 -2.72 2.41 14.12
C GLY A 86 -3.38 3.77 14.29
N THR A 87 -2.73 4.68 15.00
CA THR A 87 -3.26 6.03 15.24
C THR A 87 -2.75 6.99 14.19
N VAL A 88 -3.66 7.79 13.65
CA VAL A 88 -3.36 8.99 12.86
C VAL A 88 -3.88 10.23 13.57
N ARG A 89 -3.30 11.38 13.26
CA ARG A 89 -3.76 12.67 13.75
C ARG A 89 -4.30 13.50 12.60
N VAL A 90 -5.49 14.03 12.76
CA VAL A 90 -6.22 14.75 11.71
C VAL A 90 -6.63 16.11 12.20
N GLY A 91 -6.43 17.10 11.35
CA GLY A 91 -6.80 18.49 11.63
C GLY A 91 -5.60 19.37 11.95
N SER A 92 -5.86 20.68 11.91
CA SER A 92 -4.90 21.76 12.19
C SER A 92 -5.50 22.85 13.11
N SER A 93 -6.56 22.51 13.85
CA SER A 93 -7.22 23.47 14.75
C SER A 93 -6.31 23.92 15.90
N GLN A 94 -6.62 25.07 16.49
CA GLN A 94 -5.89 25.59 17.67
C GLN A 94 -6.04 24.69 18.89
N GLU A 95 -7.09 23.88 18.96
CA GLU A 95 -7.30 22.87 20.01
C GLU A 95 -6.40 21.65 19.85
N GLY A 96 -5.66 21.58 18.74
CA GLY A 96 -4.80 20.47 18.35
C GLY A 96 -5.48 19.48 17.42
N PRO A 97 -4.70 18.55 16.84
CA PRO A 97 -5.20 17.52 15.94
C PRO A 97 -6.00 16.45 16.70
N GLN A 98 -6.98 15.89 16.03
CA GLN A 98 -7.80 14.80 16.55
C GLN A 98 -7.07 13.46 16.34
N GLU A 99 -6.94 12.66 17.39
CA GLU A 99 -6.38 11.31 17.31
C GLU A 99 -7.46 10.29 16.99
N LEU A 100 -7.31 9.58 15.88
CA LEU A 100 -8.23 8.56 15.41
C LEU A 100 -7.52 7.23 15.21
N LEU A 101 -8.15 6.15 15.64
CA LEU A 101 -7.67 4.80 15.40
C LEU A 101 -8.15 4.34 14.02
N VAL A 102 -7.23 4.13 13.10
CA VAL A 102 -7.57 3.80 11.72
C VAL A 102 -7.03 2.43 11.31
N PHE A 103 -7.73 1.81 10.40
CA PHE A 103 -7.31 0.62 9.70
C PHE A 103 -6.54 0.99 8.43
N PHE A 104 -5.35 0.41 8.22
CA PHE A 104 -4.54 0.64 7.02
C PHE A 104 -4.85 -0.43 5.97
N ASP A 105 -5.40 0.00 4.84
CA ASP A 105 -5.99 -0.87 3.83
C ASP A 105 -5.32 -0.71 2.47
N THR A 106 -4.60 -1.75 2.02
CA THR A 106 -3.96 -1.75 0.69
C THR A 106 -4.94 -2.03 -0.46
N GLY A 107 -6.18 -2.44 -0.17
CA GLY A 107 -7.25 -2.69 -1.13
C GLY A 107 -8.14 -1.48 -1.41
N SER A 108 -7.98 -0.36 -0.70
CA SER A 108 -8.72 0.88 -0.93
C SER A 108 -7.82 2.09 -1.16
N GLY A 109 -8.36 3.18 -1.71
CA GLY A 109 -7.57 4.33 -2.17
C GLY A 109 -7.84 5.64 -1.44
N GLN A 110 -8.82 5.72 -0.54
CA GLN A 110 -9.19 6.95 0.15
C GLN A 110 -8.96 6.87 1.66
N VAL A 111 -8.80 8.04 2.29
CA VAL A 111 -9.00 8.18 3.73
C VAL A 111 -10.48 8.40 3.97
N ILE A 112 -11.09 7.51 4.76
CA ILE A 112 -12.51 7.56 5.16
C ILE A 112 -12.54 7.63 6.67
N LEU A 113 -13.19 8.64 7.24
CA LEU A 113 -13.30 8.84 8.68
C LEU A 113 -14.76 8.90 9.11
N ASP A 114 -15.09 8.22 10.19
CA ASP A 114 -16.37 8.42 10.86
C ASP A 114 -16.46 9.89 11.29
N SER A 115 -17.52 10.59 10.96
CA SER A 115 -17.58 12.02 11.24
C SER A 115 -18.74 12.40 12.15
N THR A 116 -18.62 13.58 12.77
CA THR A 116 -19.69 14.15 13.60
C THR A 116 -20.98 14.40 12.82
N ARG A 117 -20.90 14.44 11.49
CA ARG A 117 -22.06 14.57 10.59
C ARG A 117 -22.81 13.24 10.40
N CYS A 118 -22.27 12.12 10.87
CA CYS A 118 -22.89 10.79 10.77
C CYS A 118 -23.70 10.49 12.02
N SER A 119 -25.00 10.18 11.83
CA SER A 119 -25.91 9.75 12.88
C SER A 119 -26.25 8.26 12.85
N ALA A 120 -25.69 7.51 11.89
CA ALA A 120 -25.91 6.07 11.80
C ALA A 120 -25.38 5.35 13.06
N PRO A 121 -26.06 4.28 13.56
CA PRO A 121 -25.62 3.54 14.73
C PRO A 121 -24.18 3.02 14.65
N ALA A 122 -23.70 2.70 13.46
CA ALA A 122 -22.31 2.31 13.22
C ALA A 122 -21.34 3.42 13.62
N CYS A 123 -21.54 4.66 13.11
CA CYS A 123 -20.67 5.80 13.43
C CYS A 123 -20.70 6.20 14.91
N LEU A 124 -21.83 6.00 15.61
CA LEU A 124 -21.97 6.42 17.01
C LEU A 124 -21.17 5.55 17.99
N LYS A 125 -20.64 4.42 17.55
CA LYS A 125 -19.81 3.52 18.35
C LYS A 125 -18.33 3.91 18.39
N HIS A 126 -17.93 4.84 17.52
CA HIS A 126 -16.53 5.21 17.26
C HIS A 126 -16.26 6.66 17.66
N ARG A 127 -14.96 7.00 17.76
CA ARG A 127 -14.56 8.41 17.75
C ARG A 127 -14.87 8.98 16.39
N ARG A 128 -15.38 10.20 16.37
CA ARG A 128 -15.82 10.83 15.13
C ARG A 128 -15.00 12.07 14.84
N TYR A 129 -14.46 12.12 13.64
CA TYR A 129 -13.77 13.29 13.10
C TYR A 129 -14.72 14.50 13.03
N SER A 130 -14.30 15.63 13.59
CA SER A 130 -15.04 16.90 13.50
C SER A 130 -14.74 17.56 12.16
N ALA A 131 -15.59 17.29 11.18
CA ALA A 131 -15.45 17.83 9.83
C ALA A 131 -15.76 19.35 9.73
N ASP A 132 -16.21 19.94 10.81
CA ASP A 132 -16.53 21.38 10.92
C ASP A 132 -15.55 22.12 11.84
N ALA A 133 -14.43 21.47 12.24
CA ALA A 133 -13.37 22.08 13.01
C ALA A 133 -12.65 23.16 12.19
N GLU A 134 -12.02 24.11 12.90
CA GLU A 134 -11.17 25.12 12.27
C GLU A 134 -10.05 24.48 11.46
N GLY A 135 -9.83 24.93 10.23
CA GLY A 135 -8.85 24.39 9.29
C GLY A 135 -9.40 23.35 8.33
N ALA A 136 -10.51 22.67 8.66
CA ALA A 136 -11.18 21.76 7.76
C ALA A 136 -11.96 22.52 6.68
N VAL A 137 -11.77 22.17 5.40
CA VAL A 137 -12.43 22.83 4.28
C VAL A 137 -13.28 21.85 3.51
N SER A 138 -14.63 22.04 3.51
CA SER A 138 -15.50 21.24 2.65
C SER A 138 -15.21 21.54 1.17
N VAL A 139 -15.01 20.47 0.38
CA VAL A 139 -14.68 20.57 -1.05
C VAL A 139 -15.62 19.68 -1.88
N ASN A 140 -15.67 19.94 -3.18
CA ASN A 140 -16.34 19.08 -4.15
C ASN A 140 -15.40 17.97 -4.64
N ALA A 141 -15.90 17.06 -5.46
CA ALA A 141 -15.14 15.94 -6.00
C ALA A 141 -13.95 16.37 -6.90
N ASP A 142 -13.98 17.60 -7.41
CA ASP A 142 -12.88 18.22 -8.16
C ASP A 142 -11.85 18.93 -7.24
N GLY A 143 -12.02 18.84 -5.93
CA GLY A 143 -11.16 19.48 -4.94
C GLY A 143 -11.45 20.97 -4.70
N GLN A 144 -12.39 21.59 -5.43
CA GLN A 144 -12.71 23.00 -5.22
C GLN A 144 -13.56 23.23 -3.96
N PRO A 145 -13.33 24.29 -3.21
CA PRO A 145 -14.12 24.62 -2.02
C PRO A 145 -15.61 24.72 -2.33
N VAL A 146 -16.44 24.16 -1.45
CA VAL A 146 -17.89 24.28 -1.53
C VAL A 146 -18.28 25.72 -1.24
N GLN A 147 -19.06 26.33 -2.12
CA GLN A 147 -19.55 27.71 -1.95
C GLN A 147 -20.43 27.82 -0.69
N LYS A 148 -20.34 28.95 0.00
CA LYS A 148 -21.13 29.21 1.21
C LYS A 148 -22.63 29.08 0.93
N GLY A 149 -23.28 28.19 1.69
CA GLY A 149 -24.72 27.88 1.54
C GLY A 149 -25.04 26.84 0.47
N ALA A 150 -24.07 26.38 -0.32
CA ALA A 150 -24.26 25.28 -1.24
C ALA A 150 -24.09 23.91 -0.53
N ARG A 151 -24.64 22.86 -1.15
CA ARG A 151 -24.38 21.47 -0.75
C ARG A 151 -23.17 20.97 -1.51
N GLY A 152 -22.18 20.43 -0.80
CA GLY A 152 -21.05 19.76 -1.40
C GLY A 152 -21.42 18.42 -2.04
N ASP A 153 -20.50 17.92 -2.84
CA ASP A 153 -20.66 16.62 -3.50
C ASP A 153 -20.71 15.49 -2.50
N VAL A 154 -21.46 14.45 -2.86
CA VAL A 154 -21.62 13.23 -2.07
C VAL A 154 -20.98 12.07 -2.79
N VAL A 155 -20.17 11.30 -2.06
CA VAL A 155 -19.63 10.02 -2.52
C VAL A 155 -20.28 8.87 -1.76
N SER A 156 -20.49 7.76 -2.47
CA SER A 156 -20.85 6.48 -1.88
C SER A 156 -19.84 5.44 -2.31
N ILE A 157 -19.18 4.81 -1.33
CA ILE A 157 -18.12 3.84 -1.52
C ILE A 157 -18.61 2.50 -0.99
N GLY A 158 -18.61 1.48 -1.85
CA GLY A 158 -18.75 0.10 -1.42
C GLY A 158 -17.38 -0.38 -0.93
N LEU A 159 -17.33 -0.89 0.27
CA LEU A 159 -16.15 -1.57 0.79
C LEU A 159 -16.51 -3.06 0.75
N ASP A 160 -15.89 -3.77 -0.17
CA ASP A 160 -16.08 -5.20 -0.28
C ASP A 160 -15.49 -5.86 0.97
N SER A 161 -16.35 -6.16 1.90
CA SER A 161 -16.13 -7.29 2.78
C SER A 161 -16.60 -8.50 1.99
N ASN A 162 -15.80 -9.54 1.94
CA ASN A 162 -16.13 -10.82 1.33
C ASN A 162 -17.36 -11.50 2.00
N ASP A 163 -18.25 -10.74 2.60
CA ASP A 163 -19.38 -11.16 3.38
C ASP A 163 -20.69 -10.78 2.67
N VAL A 164 -21.74 -11.45 3.04
CA VAL A 164 -23.08 -11.45 2.44
C VAL A 164 -23.69 -10.06 2.21
N ASP A 165 -23.15 -9.02 2.88
CA ASP A 165 -23.59 -7.63 2.70
C ASP A 165 -22.36 -6.69 2.61
N PRO A 166 -22.02 -6.21 1.40
CA PRO A 166 -20.90 -5.30 1.22
C PRO A 166 -21.15 -4.01 1.99
N GLY A 167 -20.22 -3.65 2.86
CA GLY A 167 -20.27 -2.41 3.60
C GLY A 167 -20.36 -1.21 2.67
N ARG A 168 -21.17 -0.22 3.02
CA ARG A 168 -21.32 1.01 2.27
C ARG A 168 -21.12 2.23 3.15
N VAL A 169 -20.25 3.13 2.72
CA VAL A 169 -20.05 4.44 3.34
C VAL A 169 -20.53 5.51 2.39
N THR A 170 -21.32 6.44 2.90
CA THR A 170 -21.69 7.67 2.19
C THR A 170 -21.11 8.85 2.94
N GLY A 171 -20.49 9.79 2.24
CA GLY A 171 -19.81 10.93 2.87
C GLY A 171 -19.67 12.13 1.95
N ASN A 172 -19.15 13.20 2.54
CA ASN A 172 -18.73 14.41 1.84
C ASN A 172 -17.22 14.53 1.82
N PHE A 173 -16.70 15.28 0.88
CA PHE A 173 -15.27 15.53 0.79
C PHE A 173 -14.87 16.71 1.68
N VAL A 174 -13.77 16.52 2.40
CA VAL A 174 -13.16 17.53 3.27
C VAL A 174 -11.66 17.56 3.02
N ARG A 175 -11.09 18.73 2.79
CA ARG A 175 -9.64 18.92 2.78
C ARG A 175 -9.19 19.23 4.18
N ASP A 176 -8.23 18.44 4.67
CA ASP A 176 -7.61 18.66 5.97
C ASP A 176 -6.22 18.02 6.03
N ARG A 177 -5.51 18.24 7.11
CA ARG A 177 -4.17 17.74 7.37
C ARG A 177 -4.25 16.37 8.06
N VAL A 178 -3.56 15.37 7.51
CA VAL A 178 -3.42 14.03 8.09
C VAL A 178 -1.96 13.76 8.40
N CYS A 179 -1.65 13.36 9.63
CA CYS A 179 -0.30 13.18 10.15
C CYS A 179 -0.06 11.77 10.69
N LEU A 180 1.14 11.25 10.44
CA LEU A 180 1.70 10.04 11.04
C LEU A 180 2.74 10.41 12.09
N GLY A 181 2.89 9.58 13.14
CA GLY A 181 3.87 9.80 14.21
C GLY A 181 3.36 10.67 15.35
N ALA A 182 4.20 10.90 16.36
CA ALA A 182 3.87 11.72 17.52
C ALA A 182 4.21 13.20 17.28
N GLU A 183 3.54 14.11 18.01
CA GLU A 183 3.94 15.52 18.04
C GLU A 183 5.42 15.69 18.43
N ARG A 184 6.06 16.71 17.85
CA ARG A 184 7.45 17.05 18.18
C ARG A 184 7.53 17.50 19.63
N GLY A 185 7.97 16.59 20.51
CA GLY A 185 8.37 16.86 21.88
C GLY A 185 9.85 16.52 22.06
N ALA A 186 10.47 16.91 23.18
CA ALA A 186 11.87 16.58 23.47
C ALA A 186 12.07 15.06 23.42
N GLY A 187 12.75 14.55 22.37
CA GLY A 187 12.96 13.13 22.09
C GLY A 187 11.93 12.45 21.20
N SER A 188 11.01 13.21 20.56
CA SER A 188 9.99 12.61 19.70
C SER A 188 10.52 12.24 18.32
N ARG A 189 10.00 11.12 17.79
CA ARG A 189 10.21 10.66 16.42
C ARG A 189 9.66 11.69 15.40
N ALA A 190 10.21 11.70 14.19
CA ALA A 190 9.75 12.58 13.13
C ALA A 190 8.24 12.38 12.88
N GLU A 191 7.54 13.49 12.69
CA GLU A 191 6.17 13.53 12.21
C GLU A 191 6.15 13.76 10.71
N ALA A 192 5.29 13.05 9.99
CA ALA A 192 5.02 13.30 8.59
C ALA A 192 3.55 13.61 8.38
N CYS A 193 3.27 14.71 7.71
CA CYS A 193 1.92 15.18 7.44
C CYS A 193 1.70 15.44 5.96
N ALA A 194 0.46 15.23 5.53
CA ALA A 194 -0.02 15.62 4.21
C ALA A 194 -1.32 16.41 4.33
N GLU A 195 -1.42 17.51 3.57
CA GLU A 195 -2.71 18.10 3.27
C GLU A 195 -3.36 17.32 2.13
N MET A 196 -4.57 16.84 2.34
CA MET A 196 -5.26 15.96 1.40
C MET A 196 -6.76 16.09 1.49
N VAL A 197 -7.47 15.54 0.52
CA VAL A 197 -8.93 15.40 0.59
C VAL A 197 -9.28 14.02 1.14
N LEU A 198 -10.10 14.00 2.17
CA LEU A 198 -10.63 12.81 2.82
C LEU A 198 -12.16 12.73 2.68
N VAL A 199 -12.74 11.58 2.97
CA VAL A 199 -14.18 11.35 3.03
C VAL A 199 -14.63 11.39 4.49
N ALA A 200 -15.37 12.43 4.85
CA ALA A 200 -16.07 12.52 6.12
C ALA A 200 -17.41 11.78 6.00
N ALA A 201 -17.54 10.62 6.63
CA ALA A 201 -18.74 9.80 6.55
C ALA A 201 -19.95 10.54 7.11
N THR A 202 -21.06 10.49 6.39
CA THR A 202 -22.36 11.03 6.81
C THR A 202 -23.37 9.92 7.05
N ASN A 203 -23.11 8.73 6.51
CA ASN A 203 -23.87 7.51 6.75
C ASN A 203 -23.03 6.27 6.48
N MET A 204 -23.26 5.21 7.23
CA MET A 204 -22.61 3.91 7.08
C MET A 204 -23.63 2.80 7.30
N THR A 205 -23.47 1.67 6.59
CA THR A 205 -24.25 0.45 6.86
C THR A 205 -23.89 -0.10 8.24
N ALA A 206 -24.80 -0.84 8.87
CA ALA A 206 -24.50 -1.47 10.15
C ALA A 206 -23.40 -2.52 9.99
N GLU A 207 -23.54 -3.38 9.00
CA GLU A 207 -22.52 -4.37 8.65
C GLU A 207 -21.58 -3.81 7.58
N PRO A 208 -20.26 -3.99 7.70
CA PRO A 208 -19.53 -4.56 8.85
C PRO A 208 -19.15 -3.53 9.92
N PHE A 209 -19.51 -2.24 9.75
CA PHE A 209 -18.93 -1.13 10.51
C PHE A 209 -19.32 -1.10 11.98
N ALA A 210 -20.52 -1.59 12.34
CA ALA A 210 -20.92 -1.61 13.74
C ALA A 210 -20.09 -2.56 14.61
N GLN A 211 -19.40 -3.55 14.02
CA GLN A 211 -18.49 -4.47 14.69
C GLN A 211 -17.03 -4.15 14.44
N ALA A 212 -16.73 -3.32 13.46
CA ALA A 212 -15.37 -2.88 13.16
C ALA A 212 -14.77 -2.08 14.33
N PRO A 213 -13.54 -2.35 14.77
CA PRO A 213 -12.97 -1.73 15.97
C PRO A 213 -12.17 -0.46 15.69
N PHE A 214 -12.45 0.28 14.64
CA PHE A 214 -11.70 1.46 14.19
C PHE A 214 -12.61 2.67 13.93
N ASP A 215 -12.02 3.86 13.94
CA ASP A 215 -12.68 5.16 13.72
C ASP A 215 -12.63 5.60 12.25
N GLY A 216 -11.96 4.84 11.40
CA GLY A 216 -11.82 5.12 9.97
C GLY A 216 -10.83 4.21 9.26
N ILE A 217 -10.68 4.45 7.96
CA ILE A 217 -9.83 3.68 7.06
C ILE A 217 -8.84 4.61 6.38
N VAL A 218 -7.58 4.21 6.30
CA VAL A 218 -6.55 4.86 5.48
C VAL A 218 -6.20 3.94 4.32
N GLY A 219 -6.70 4.29 3.13
CA GLY A 219 -6.41 3.57 1.91
C GLY A 219 -4.96 3.77 1.47
N LEU A 220 -4.28 2.65 1.21
CA LEU A 220 -2.87 2.59 0.74
C LEU A 220 -2.75 2.04 -0.68
N GLY A 221 -3.86 1.82 -1.36
CA GLY A 221 -3.89 1.43 -2.77
C GLY A 221 -3.29 2.50 -3.68
N LEU A 222 -2.86 2.10 -4.86
CA LEU A 222 -2.35 3.01 -5.89
C LEU A 222 -3.43 4.00 -6.35
N SER A 223 -3.00 5.04 -7.07
CA SER A 223 -3.88 6.15 -7.49
C SER A 223 -5.13 5.72 -8.28
N GLY A 224 -5.10 4.55 -8.92
CA GLY A 224 -6.26 4.00 -9.63
C GLY A 224 -7.49 3.76 -8.75
N LEU A 225 -7.30 3.49 -7.45
CA LEU A 225 -8.40 3.33 -6.49
C LEU A 225 -8.87 4.65 -5.87
N SER A 226 -8.16 5.75 -6.06
CA SER A 226 -8.53 7.06 -5.51
C SER A 226 -9.39 7.86 -6.49
N VAL A 227 -10.19 8.81 -5.99
CA VAL A 227 -10.98 9.74 -6.84
C VAL A 227 -10.04 10.54 -7.74
N SER A 228 -8.95 11.07 -7.17
CA SER A 228 -7.84 11.72 -7.87
C SER A 228 -6.57 11.63 -7.00
N GLY A 229 -5.45 12.18 -7.47
CA GLY A 229 -4.20 12.22 -6.71
C GLY A 229 -4.30 12.97 -5.37
N GLU A 230 -5.22 13.94 -5.23
CA GLU A 230 -5.45 14.68 -3.98
C GLU A 230 -6.08 13.82 -2.87
N TYR A 231 -6.69 12.71 -3.24
CA TYR A 231 -7.35 11.78 -2.33
C TYR A 231 -6.46 10.62 -1.90
N ASN A 232 -5.30 10.45 -2.56
CA ASN A 232 -4.40 9.35 -2.26
C ASN A 232 -3.45 9.72 -1.13
N PHE A 233 -3.60 9.04 0.01
CA PHE A 233 -2.85 9.33 1.23
C PHE A 233 -1.34 9.21 1.02
N PHE A 234 -0.88 8.05 0.54
CA PHE A 234 0.55 7.79 0.46
C PHE A 234 1.24 8.65 -0.60
N GLY A 235 0.61 8.86 -1.75
CA GLY A 235 1.11 9.77 -2.77
C GLY A 235 1.23 11.21 -2.29
N ARG A 236 0.27 11.70 -1.48
CA ARG A 236 0.32 13.02 -0.86
C ARG A 236 1.40 13.11 0.21
N LEU A 237 1.51 12.07 1.04
CA LEU A 237 2.49 12.02 2.12
C LEU A 237 3.93 12.06 1.58
N THR A 238 4.26 11.27 0.57
CA THR A 238 5.59 11.27 -0.05
C THR A 238 5.92 12.58 -0.71
N ALA A 239 4.94 13.22 -1.37
CA ALA A 239 5.14 14.52 -2.03
C ALA A 239 5.39 15.66 -1.03
N SER A 240 4.81 15.60 0.19
CA SER A 240 4.86 16.70 1.17
C SER A 240 5.90 16.49 2.27
N ALA A 241 6.17 15.27 2.70
CA ALA A 241 6.99 14.99 3.89
C ALA A 241 8.45 14.63 3.58
N GLY A 242 8.85 14.55 2.30
CA GLY A 242 10.22 14.17 1.91
C GLY A 242 10.60 12.74 2.28
N LEU A 243 9.61 11.88 2.49
CA LEU A 243 9.79 10.46 2.74
C LEU A 243 10.16 9.72 1.46
N LEU A 244 10.96 8.66 1.58
CA LEU A 244 11.14 7.72 0.47
C LEU A 244 9.77 7.14 0.06
N PRO A 245 9.55 6.88 -1.23
CA PRO A 245 8.27 6.40 -1.74
C PRO A 245 8.04 4.90 -1.47
N HIS A 246 8.37 4.46 -0.27
CA HIS A 246 8.19 3.09 0.22
C HIS A 246 7.35 3.07 1.49
N PHE A 247 6.47 2.08 1.58
CA PHE A 247 5.92 1.66 2.87
C PHE A 247 6.03 0.15 3.02
N ALA A 248 5.96 -0.33 4.25
CA ALA A 248 6.10 -1.76 4.53
C ALA A 248 5.15 -2.21 5.63
N ILE A 249 4.64 -3.43 5.53
CA ILE A 249 3.73 -4.03 6.50
C ILE A 249 4.36 -5.28 7.09
N PHE A 250 4.47 -5.31 8.40
CA PHE A 250 4.87 -6.47 9.18
C PHE A 250 3.71 -7.00 9.99
N VAL A 251 3.34 -8.24 9.73
CA VAL A 251 2.42 -9.01 10.56
C VAL A 251 3.23 -10.13 11.22
N PRO A 252 3.17 -10.31 12.55
CA PRO A 252 3.95 -11.34 13.22
C PRO A 252 3.64 -12.74 12.68
N PRO A 253 4.66 -13.57 12.41
CA PRO A 253 4.43 -14.94 11.94
C PRO A 253 3.76 -15.80 13.02
N GLY A 254 2.92 -16.72 12.58
CA GLY A 254 2.12 -17.58 13.45
C GLY A 254 0.94 -16.83 14.08
N HIS A 255 0.23 -17.49 14.99
CA HIS A 255 -0.92 -16.88 15.71
C HIS A 255 -0.52 -16.21 17.03
N GLN A 256 0.77 -15.94 17.23
CA GLN A 256 1.30 -15.33 18.44
C GLN A 256 0.98 -13.84 18.52
N ASP A 257 0.78 -13.33 19.72
CA ASP A 257 0.54 -11.92 20.03
C ASP A 257 1.83 -11.08 19.90
N GLY A 258 2.32 -10.97 18.66
CA GLY A 258 3.40 -10.06 18.33
C GLY A 258 2.84 -8.70 17.91
N ARG A 259 3.63 -7.64 18.11
CA ARG A 259 3.25 -6.32 17.59
C ARG A 259 3.45 -6.28 16.08
N ALA A 260 2.35 -6.11 15.34
CA ALA A 260 2.39 -5.73 13.95
C ALA A 260 2.87 -4.28 13.82
N GLU A 261 3.38 -3.91 12.67
CA GLU A 261 3.78 -2.54 12.40
C GLU A 261 3.61 -2.19 10.91
N ILE A 262 3.41 -0.91 10.65
CA ILE A 262 3.54 -0.33 9.32
C ILE A 262 4.66 0.71 9.34
N THR A 263 5.52 0.69 8.34
CA THR A 263 6.66 1.60 8.20
C THR A 263 6.45 2.46 6.96
N PHE A 264 6.57 3.78 7.07
CA PHE A 264 6.48 4.72 5.97
C PHE A 264 7.84 5.38 5.72
N GLY A 265 8.22 5.57 4.46
CA GLY A 265 9.51 6.15 4.09
C GLY A 265 10.65 5.14 4.11
N GLY A 266 10.36 3.86 3.99
CA GLY A 266 11.35 2.78 4.00
C GLY A 266 10.77 1.48 4.52
N HIS A 267 11.64 0.62 5.05
CA HIS A 267 11.26 -0.63 5.70
C HIS A 267 12.17 -0.89 6.92
N ASN A 268 11.77 -1.80 7.78
CA ASN A 268 12.48 -2.17 8.98
C ASN A 268 13.18 -3.52 8.77
N GLU A 269 14.50 -3.50 8.55
CA GLU A 269 15.30 -4.71 8.31
C GLU A 269 15.25 -5.72 9.46
N ALA A 270 15.03 -5.26 10.68
CA ALA A 270 14.85 -6.17 11.84
C ALA A 270 13.58 -7.05 11.74
N ARG A 271 12.72 -6.79 10.79
CA ARG A 271 11.52 -7.57 10.47
C ARG A 271 11.75 -8.59 9.35
N LEU A 272 12.93 -8.60 8.75
CA LEU A 272 13.31 -9.53 7.67
C LEU A 272 14.14 -10.69 8.23
N ALA A 273 13.76 -11.90 7.84
CA ALA A 273 14.54 -13.11 8.07
C ALA A 273 15.11 -13.69 6.76
N SER A 274 14.95 -12.98 5.64
CA SER A 274 15.58 -13.24 4.34
C SER A 274 15.68 -11.94 3.57
N ASP A 275 16.48 -11.92 2.50
CA ASP A 275 16.49 -10.80 1.56
C ASP A 275 15.10 -10.59 0.91
N LEU A 276 14.86 -9.35 0.45
CA LEU A 276 13.67 -9.01 -0.30
C LEU A 276 13.78 -9.48 -1.75
N ALA A 277 12.82 -10.27 -2.19
CA ALA A 277 12.62 -10.56 -3.61
C ALA A 277 11.51 -9.65 -4.15
N TRP A 278 11.78 -8.98 -5.26
CA TRP A 278 10.89 -7.98 -5.83
C TRP A 278 10.08 -8.54 -6.99
N SER A 279 8.77 -8.27 -7.01
CA SER A 279 7.86 -8.58 -8.09
C SER A 279 7.20 -7.31 -8.60
N ALA A 280 7.15 -7.11 -9.92
CA ALA A 280 6.50 -5.97 -10.53
C ALA A 280 4.99 -5.99 -10.29
N VAL A 281 4.41 -4.82 -10.04
CA VAL A 281 2.96 -4.65 -10.02
C VAL A 281 2.44 -4.68 -11.45
N VAL A 282 1.46 -5.53 -11.70
CA VAL A 282 0.76 -5.58 -13.00
C VAL A 282 -0.50 -4.73 -12.95
N HIS A 283 -0.82 -4.06 -14.04
CA HIS A 283 -1.98 -3.16 -14.16
C HIS A 283 -2.09 -2.11 -13.04
N PRO A 284 -1.02 -1.33 -12.74
CA PRO A 284 -1.02 -0.34 -11.67
C PRO A 284 -2.10 0.74 -11.83
N GLU A 285 -2.60 0.95 -13.06
CA GLU A 285 -3.71 1.85 -13.35
C GLU A 285 -5.04 1.42 -12.71
N GLN A 286 -5.20 0.14 -12.38
CA GLN A 286 -6.36 -0.37 -11.65
C GLN A 286 -6.31 -0.01 -10.17
N GLY A 287 -5.14 0.32 -9.65
CA GLY A 287 -4.93 0.80 -8.30
C GLY A 287 -4.64 -0.28 -7.27
N PHE A 288 -4.74 -1.55 -7.60
CA PHE A 288 -4.40 -2.66 -6.70
C PHE A 288 -2.90 -2.95 -6.71
N TRP A 289 -2.38 -3.36 -5.56
CA TRP A 289 -1.06 -3.94 -5.40
C TRP A 289 -1.10 -5.40 -5.82
N GLN A 290 -1.10 -5.64 -7.13
CA GLN A 290 -1.26 -6.97 -7.71
C GLN A 290 -0.02 -7.42 -8.48
N VAL A 291 0.35 -8.68 -8.31
CA VAL A 291 1.47 -9.35 -8.98
C VAL A 291 0.97 -10.45 -9.91
N ALA A 292 1.71 -10.74 -10.97
CA ALA A 292 1.39 -11.86 -11.84
C ALA A 292 1.84 -13.18 -11.19
N ILE A 293 0.96 -14.19 -11.17
CA ILE A 293 1.22 -15.55 -10.73
C ILE A 293 1.32 -16.43 -11.97
N ARG A 294 2.46 -17.09 -12.16
CA ARG A 294 2.72 -17.99 -13.29
C ARG A 294 2.16 -19.39 -13.08
N SER A 295 2.30 -19.89 -11.85
CA SER A 295 1.83 -21.24 -11.52
C SER A 295 1.49 -21.36 -10.06
N ILE A 296 0.56 -22.24 -9.77
CA ILE A 296 0.14 -22.63 -8.43
C ILE A 296 0.36 -24.13 -8.31
N SER A 297 0.93 -24.57 -7.19
CA SER A 297 1.11 -25.99 -6.91
C SER A 297 0.79 -26.32 -5.46
N VAL A 298 0.29 -27.54 -5.22
CA VAL A 298 -0.02 -28.07 -3.89
C VAL A 298 0.73 -29.40 -3.72
N GLY A 299 1.55 -29.50 -2.67
CA GLY A 299 2.38 -30.66 -2.45
C GLY A 299 3.33 -30.97 -3.62
N GLY A 300 3.78 -29.95 -4.34
CA GLY A 300 4.64 -30.08 -5.53
C GLY A 300 3.90 -30.43 -6.84
N GLN A 301 2.58 -30.66 -6.80
CA GLN A 301 1.78 -30.89 -7.99
C GLN A 301 1.18 -29.60 -8.51
N ALA A 302 1.45 -29.27 -9.78
CA ALA A 302 0.89 -28.07 -10.42
C ALA A 302 -0.62 -28.21 -10.60
N LEU A 303 -1.36 -27.13 -10.34
CA LEU A 303 -2.79 -27.02 -10.55
C LEU A 303 -3.07 -26.12 -11.75
N ASP A 304 -3.97 -26.53 -12.62
CA ASP A 304 -4.41 -25.76 -13.79
C ASP A 304 -5.53 -24.78 -13.40
N LEU A 305 -5.17 -23.76 -12.61
CA LEU A 305 -6.11 -22.76 -12.11
C LEU A 305 -6.00 -21.41 -12.84
N CYS A 306 -4.95 -21.23 -13.65
CA CYS A 306 -4.64 -19.92 -14.21
C CYS A 306 -5.10 -19.73 -15.65
N GLY A 307 -5.41 -20.80 -16.37
CA GLY A 307 -5.78 -20.75 -17.78
C GLY A 307 -4.76 -20.00 -18.66
N ASP A 308 -5.12 -19.70 -19.89
CA ASP A 308 -4.25 -19.03 -20.88
C ASP A 308 -3.91 -17.57 -20.52
N GLY A 309 -4.70 -16.91 -19.68
CA GLY A 309 -4.51 -15.52 -19.25
C GLY A 309 -3.60 -15.31 -18.06
N GLY A 310 -3.12 -16.38 -17.42
CA GLY A 310 -2.37 -16.34 -16.17
C GLY A 310 -3.25 -15.93 -14.97
N CYS A 311 -2.70 -16.09 -13.78
CA CYS A 311 -3.32 -15.63 -12.53
C CYS A 311 -2.71 -14.33 -12.03
N ARG A 312 -3.44 -13.67 -11.13
CA ARG A 312 -2.98 -12.49 -10.41
C ARG A 312 -3.15 -12.66 -8.92
N GLY A 313 -2.24 -12.09 -8.13
CA GLY A 313 -2.33 -12.04 -6.68
C GLY A 313 -2.41 -10.58 -6.21
N VAL A 314 -3.53 -10.16 -5.62
CA VAL A 314 -3.66 -8.85 -4.98
C VAL A 314 -3.19 -8.99 -3.53
N VAL A 315 -2.17 -8.22 -3.13
CA VAL A 315 -1.67 -8.20 -1.75
C VAL A 315 -2.55 -7.25 -0.95
N ASP A 316 -3.39 -7.82 -0.08
CA ASP A 316 -4.44 -7.07 0.59
C ASP A 316 -4.40 -7.24 2.11
N SER A 317 -4.09 -6.13 2.81
CA SER A 317 -4.06 -6.07 4.28
C SER A 317 -5.45 -6.15 4.92
N SER A 318 -6.50 -5.92 4.14
CA SER A 318 -7.88 -6.00 4.62
C SER A 318 -8.45 -7.42 4.60
N SER A 319 -7.83 -8.34 3.87
CA SER A 319 -8.27 -9.73 3.77
C SER A 319 -7.65 -10.59 4.88
N SER A 320 -8.50 -11.16 5.73
CA SER A 320 -8.06 -12.10 6.78
C SER A 320 -7.85 -13.53 6.27
N LEU A 321 -8.28 -13.80 5.06
CA LEU A 321 -8.26 -15.11 4.40
C LEU A 321 -7.47 -15.03 3.09
N LEU A 322 -7.21 -16.18 2.50
CA LEU A 322 -6.72 -16.29 1.14
C LEU A 322 -7.92 -16.26 0.19
N GLY A 323 -8.10 -15.16 -0.55
CA GLY A 323 -9.13 -15.08 -1.58
C GLY A 323 -8.75 -15.94 -2.77
N VAL A 324 -9.68 -16.77 -3.23
CA VAL A 324 -9.48 -17.67 -4.37
C VAL A 324 -10.59 -17.51 -5.40
N PRO A 325 -10.33 -17.69 -6.69
CA PRO A 325 -11.40 -17.70 -7.69
C PRO A 325 -12.51 -18.67 -7.27
N GLY A 326 -13.77 -18.25 -7.36
CA GLY A 326 -14.90 -19.06 -6.89
C GLY A 326 -14.97 -20.43 -7.55
N GLU A 327 -14.61 -20.50 -8.82
CA GLU A 327 -14.50 -21.74 -9.59
C GLU A 327 -13.41 -22.70 -9.08
N ALA A 328 -12.35 -22.18 -8.45
CA ALA A 328 -11.25 -22.97 -7.90
C ALA A 328 -11.45 -23.40 -6.44
N MET A 329 -12.50 -22.90 -5.78
CA MET A 329 -12.70 -23.08 -4.34
C MET A 329 -12.77 -24.54 -3.93
N ALA A 330 -13.65 -25.31 -4.58
CA ALA A 330 -13.86 -26.72 -4.22
C ALA A 330 -12.63 -27.58 -4.45
N ASP A 331 -11.90 -27.33 -5.55
CA ASP A 331 -10.69 -28.07 -5.89
C ASP A 331 -9.57 -27.78 -4.88
N LEU A 332 -9.42 -26.50 -4.49
CA LEU A 332 -8.42 -26.09 -3.50
C LEU A 332 -8.77 -26.63 -2.10
N GLU A 333 -10.01 -26.57 -1.66
CA GLU A 333 -10.42 -27.17 -0.39
C GLU A 333 -10.16 -28.67 -0.33
N ALA A 334 -10.37 -29.37 -1.43
CA ALA A 334 -10.15 -30.81 -1.50
C ALA A 334 -8.67 -31.22 -1.36
N VAL A 335 -7.75 -30.40 -1.87
CA VAL A 335 -6.31 -30.70 -1.86
C VAL A 335 -5.55 -30.05 -0.71
N LEU A 336 -6.06 -28.96 -0.10
CA LEU A 336 -5.42 -28.25 1.01
C LEU A 336 -5.82 -28.80 2.39
N LEU A 337 -6.06 -30.08 2.49
CA LEU A 337 -6.42 -30.72 3.76
C LEU A 337 -5.22 -30.70 4.70
N ALA A 338 -5.45 -30.25 5.94
CA ALA A 338 -4.46 -30.16 6.99
C ALA A 338 -4.86 -31.01 8.18
N GLY A 339 -3.88 -31.52 8.92
CA GLY A 339 -4.03 -32.31 10.13
C GLY A 339 -3.10 -31.84 11.25
N GLY A 340 -3.01 -32.67 12.30
CA GLY A 340 -2.24 -32.37 13.50
C GLY A 340 -2.93 -31.39 14.45
N ASP A 341 -2.38 -31.25 15.66
CA ASP A 341 -2.96 -30.39 16.69
C ASP A 341 -2.84 -28.90 16.38
N ASP A 342 -1.82 -28.54 15.63
CA ASP A 342 -1.50 -27.16 15.24
C ASP A 342 -1.77 -26.90 13.74
N CYS A 343 -2.44 -27.84 13.05
CA CYS A 343 -2.68 -27.81 11.61
C CYS A 343 -1.38 -27.77 10.77
N SER A 344 -0.28 -28.30 11.27
CA SER A 344 1.01 -28.29 10.56
C SER A 344 1.19 -29.43 9.56
N GLU A 345 0.39 -30.49 9.69
CA GLU A 345 0.44 -31.65 8.81
C GLU A 345 -0.42 -31.40 7.57
N GLY A 346 0.19 -31.35 6.41
CA GLY A 346 -0.53 -31.14 5.15
C GLY A 346 0.40 -30.65 4.03
N PRO A 347 -0.12 -30.56 2.81
CA PRO A 347 0.67 -30.15 1.66
C PRO A 347 1.07 -28.67 1.74
N GLU A 348 2.18 -28.32 1.11
CA GLU A 348 2.58 -26.96 0.90
C GLU A 348 1.82 -26.36 -0.30
N LEU A 349 1.27 -25.16 -0.12
CA LEU A 349 0.74 -24.34 -1.21
C LEU A 349 1.85 -23.40 -1.70
N SER A 350 2.18 -23.48 -2.97
CA SER A 350 3.21 -22.67 -3.62
C SER A 350 2.62 -21.86 -4.77
N MET A 351 2.95 -20.57 -4.82
CA MET A 351 2.57 -19.64 -5.90
C MET A 351 3.85 -19.03 -6.49
N THR A 352 4.20 -19.40 -7.72
CA THR A 352 5.36 -18.83 -8.40
C THR A 352 4.96 -17.54 -9.12
N LEU A 353 5.56 -16.43 -8.71
CA LEU A 353 5.34 -15.12 -9.27
C LEU A 353 6.16 -14.92 -10.56
N GLU A 354 5.77 -13.94 -11.35
CA GLU A 354 6.61 -13.47 -12.44
C GLU A 354 7.93 -12.91 -11.86
N GLY A 355 9.06 -13.29 -12.52
CA GLY A 355 10.40 -13.02 -11.96
C GLY A 355 11.00 -14.18 -11.18
N GLY A 356 10.24 -15.28 -10.98
CA GLY A 356 10.75 -16.56 -10.45
C GLY A 356 10.69 -16.72 -8.93
N MET A 357 10.28 -15.70 -8.19
CA MET A 357 10.02 -15.85 -6.77
C MET A 357 8.83 -16.76 -6.52
N THR A 358 8.93 -17.64 -5.52
CA THR A 358 7.82 -18.50 -5.11
C THR A 358 7.39 -18.17 -3.68
N LEU A 359 6.12 -17.83 -3.51
CA LEU A 359 5.46 -17.72 -2.21
C LEU A 359 5.06 -19.14 -1.77
N MET A 360 5.56 -19.58 -0.62
CA MET A 360 5.34 -20.91 -0.08
C MET A 360 4.60 -20.82 1.24
N LEU A 361 3.45 -21.47 1.36
CA LEU A 361 2.64 -21.53 2.56
C LEU A 361 2.55 -22.99 3.04
N ALA A 362 3.10 -23.27 4.21
CA ALA A 362 2.90 -24.56 4.85
C ALA A 362 1.45 -24.69 5.38
N ALA A 363 1.00 -25.90 5.66
CA ALA A 363 -0.37 -26.15 6.11
C ALA A 363 -0.81 -25.25 7.29
N LYS A 364 0.06 -25.03 8.28
CA LYS A 364 -0.19 -24.14 9.41
C LYS A 364 -0.31 -22.65 9.05
N ASP A 365 0.20 -22.22 7.89
CA ASP A 365 0.14 -20.83 7.45
C ASP A 365 -1.23 -20.51 6.82
N TYR A 366 -1.84 -21.49 6.13
CA TYR A 366 -3.13 -21.32 5.45
C TYR A 366 -4.30 -22.03 6.13
N SER A 367 -4.08 -22.82 7.20
CA SER A 367 -5.15 -23.53 7.90
C SER A 367 -5.31 -23.05 9.34
N ARG A 368 -6.52 -23.19 9.84
CA ARG A 368 -6.88 -22.87 11.22
C ARG A 368 -7.71 -24.00 11.83
N ARG A 369 -7.50 -24.23 13.13
CA ARG A 369 -8.31 -25.19 13.87
C ARG A 369 -9.70 -24.63 14.15
N GLU A 370 -10.72 -25.34 13.69
CA GLU A 370 -12.12 -25.11 13.95
C GLU A 370 -12.71 -26.35 14.63
N GLY A 371 -12.92 -26.28 15.93
CA GLY A 371 -13.30 -27.44 16.73
C GLY A 371 -12.20 -28.51 16.71
N THR A 372 -12.52 -29.70 16.15
CA THR A 372 -11.61 -30.84 16.04
C THR A 372 -10.91 -30.95 14.69
N ARG A 373 -11.22 -30.08 13.72
CA ARG A 373 -10.68 -30.15 12.36
C ARG A 373 -9.85 -28.94 12.02
N CYS A 374 -8.86 -29.14 11.15
CA CYS A 374 -8.14 -28.05 10.50
C CYS A 374 -8.89 -27.67 9.21
N LYS A 375 -9.20 -26.38 9.07
CA LYS A 375 -9.90 -25.86 7.90
C LYS A 375 -9.01 -24.86 7.17
N PRO A 376 -8.84 -24.99 5.84
CA PRO A 376 -8.16 -23.98 5.05
C PRO A 376 -8.88 -22.63 5.18
N GLN A 377 -8.10 -21.57 5.38
CA GLN A 377 -8.60 -20.20 5.50
C GLN A 377 -8.75 -19.59 4.11
N LEU A 378 -9.71 -20.08 3.35
CA LEU A 378 -10.02 -19.66 1.99
C LEU A 378 -11.33 -18.89 1.96
N HIS A 379 -11.42 -17.99 0.97
CA HIS A 379 -12.64 -17.26 0.67
C HIS A 379 -12.89 -17.24 -0.85
N PRO A 380 -14.08 -17.65 -1.34
CA PRO A 380 -14.37 -17.63 -2.76
C PRO A 380 -14.63 -16.21 -3.26
N LEU A 381 -13.90 -15.76 -4.26
CA LEU A 381 -14.14 -14.52 -4.98
C LEU A 381 -15.16 -14.74 -6.08
N MET A 382 -16.39 -14.34 -5.85
CA MET A 382 -17.47 -14.49 -6.81
C MET A 382 -17.39 -13.40 -7.89
N ASP A 383 -17.99 -13.64 -9.05
CA ASP A 383 -18.04 -12.66 -10.15
C ASP A 383 -18.65 -11.32 -9.74
N ALA A 384 -19.61 -11.33 -8.85
CA ALA A 384 -20.22 -10.11 -8.31
C ALA A 384 -19.21 -9.28 -7.51
N ASP A 385 -18.35 -9.94 -6.72
CA ASP A 385 -17.35 -9.28 -5.87
C ASP A 385 -16.24 -8.69 -6.74
N ARG A 386 -15.76 -9.44 -7.73
CA ARG A 386 -14.79 -8.95 -8.70
C ARG A 386 -15.27 -7.70 -9.44
N LYS A 387 -16.54 -7.64 -9.81
CA LYS A 387 -17.15 -6.48 -10.49
C LYS A 387 -17.42 -5.31 -9.55
N ARG A 388 -17.54 -5.54 -8.25
CA ARG A 388 -17.79 -4.49 -7.25
C ARG A 388 -16.51 -3.86 -6.74
N ALA A 389 -15.38 -4.58 -6.75
CA ALA A 389 -14.10 -4.08 -6.28
C ALA A 389 -13.76 -2.73 -6.92
N GLY A 390 -13.46 -1.74 -6.10
CA GLY A 390 -13.16 -0.37 -6.54
C GLY A 390 -14.35 0.45 -7.04
N ARG A 391 -15.60 -0.02 -6.87
CA ARG A 391 -16.79 0.73 -7.31
C ARG A 391 -17.11 1.90 -6.38
N GLN A 392 -17.28 3.07 -6.96
CA GLN A 392 -17.62 4.31 -6.27
C GLN A 392 -18.77 5.03 -6.99
N THR A 393 -19.62 5.71 -6.23
CA THR A 393 -20.67 6.56 -6.80
C THR A 393 -20.42 8.01 -6.38
N ILE A 394 -20.09 8.87 -7.32
CA ILE A 394 -19.84 10.28 -7.12
C ILE A 394 -20.93 11.05 -7.88
N LEU A 395 -21.60 12.00 -7.24
CA LEU A 395 -22.66 12.82 -7.87
C LEU A 395 -23.77 11.97 -8.51
N LYS A 396 -24.16 10.86 -7.88
CA LYS A 396 -25.12 9.87 -8.41
C LYS A 396 -24.66 9.16 -9.70
N LYS A 397 -23.43 9.37 -10.14
CA LYS A 397 -22.80 8.66 -11.26
C LYS A 397 -21.92 7.54 -10.69
N GLU A 398 -22.14 6.34 -11.14
CA GLU A 398 -21.30 5.22 -10.79
C GLU A 398 -19.98 5.31 -11.56
N VAL A 399 -18.88 5.24 -10.84
CA VAL A 399 -17.52 5.26 -11.40
C VAL A 399 -16.83 3.96 -10.99
N GLN A 400 -16.44 3.19 -11.98
CA GLN A 400 -15.61 2.02 -11.74
C GLN A 400 -14.15 2.48 -11.58
N LYS A 401 -13.61 2.31 -10.39
CA LYS A 401 -12.22 2.58 -10.06
C LYS A 401 -11.50 1.25 -9.83
N GLY A 402 -11.04 0.65 -10.90
CA GLY A 402 -10.48 -0.69 -10.88
C GLY A 402 -11.57 -1.78 -10.98
N GLY A 403 -11.16 -2.99 -10.78
CA GLY A 403 -11.97 -4.22 -10.78
C GLY A 403 -11.02 -5.40 -10.80
N LEU A 404 -11.36 -6.49 -10.12
CA LEU A 404 -10.55 -7.69 -10.13
C LEU A 404 -10.80 -8.48 -11.41
N ALA A 405 -9.71 -8.95 -12.03
CA ALA A 405 -9.79 -9.82 -13.20
C ALA A 405 -10.27 -11.23 -12.81
N GLN A 406 -10.69 -11.99 -13.80
CA GLN A 406 -10.86 -13.44 -13.65
C GLN A 406 -9.53 -14.06 -13.21
N HIS A 407 -9.55 -15.20 -12.51
CA HIS A 407 -8.37 -15.87 -11.95
C HIS A 407 -7.51 -14.97 -11.02
N THR A 408 -8.16 -14.07 -10.30
CA THR A 408 -7.50 -13.27 -9.25
C THR A 408 -7.56 -14.01 -7.92
N PHE A 409 -6.40 -14.05 -7.25
CA PHE A 409 -6.24 -14.44 -5.86
C PHE A 409 -6.09 -13.19 -5.00
N VAL A 410 -6.55 -13.22 -3.75
CA VAL A 410 -6.25 -12.18 -2.75
C VAL A 410 -5.28 -12.78 -1.74
N LEU A 411 -4.09 -12.20 -1.70
CA LEU A 411 -3.00 -12.61 -0.81
C LEU A 411 -3.15 -11.86 0.52
N GLY A 412 -4.05 -12.37 1.36
CA GLY A 412 -4.40 -11.78 2.64
C GLY A 412 -3.49 -12.19 3.81
N GLU A 413 -4.06 -12.21 5.03
CA GLU A 413 -3.33 -12.45 6.28
C GLU A 413 -2.44 -13.70 6.26
N PRO A 414 -2.81 -14.85 5.64
CA PRO A 414 -1.93 -16.01 5.55
C PRO A 414 -0.57 -15.70 4.89
N VAL A 415 -0.58 -14.90 3.82
CA VAL A 415 0.65 -14.47 3.14
C VAL A 415 1.37 -13.39 3.94
N LEU A 416 0.66 -12.39 4.45
CA LEU A 416 1.23 -11.27 5.20
C LEU A 416 1.88 -11.69 6.52
N ARG A 417 1.44 -12.80 7.14
CA ARG A 417 2.09 -13.38 8.30
C ARG A 417 3.38 -14.12 7.97
N LYS A 418 3.45 -14.71 6.78
CA LYS A 418 4.63 -15.42 6.33
C LYS A 418 5.70 -14.50 5.77
N TYR A 419 5.25 -13.45 5.10
CA TYR A 419 6.12 -12.53 4.38
C TYR A 419 5.94 -11.09 4.86
N TYR A 420 7.06 -10.48 5.21
CA TYR A 420 7.16 -9.04 5.34
C TYR A 420 7.05 -8.43 3.95
N THR A 421 6.12 -7.51 3.74
CA THR A 421 5.85 -6.92 2.42
C THR A 421 6.29 -5.46 2.38
N VAL A 422 7.02 -5.09 1.34
CA VAL A 422 7.50 -3.73 1.08
C VAL A 422 6.92 -3.25 -0.24
N TYR A 423 6.23 -2.12 -0.22
CA TYR A 423 5.54 -1.55 -1.36
C TYR A 423 6.33 -0.34 -1.88
N ASP A 424 6.89 -0.47 -3.07
CA ASP A 424 7.63 0.58 -3.76
C ASP A 424 6.67 1.34 -4.68
N TRP A 425 6.28 2.53 -4.22
CA TRP A 425 5.30 3.36 -4.91
C TRP A 425 5.79 3.87 -6.27
N ASP A 426 7.05 4.23 -6.38
CA ASP A 426 7.59 4.80 -7.61
C ASP A 426 7.90 3.73 -8.65
N ALA A 427 8.59 2.67 -8.25
CA ALA A 427 8.93 1.57 -9.15
C ALA A 427 7.75 0.62 -9.43
N LYS A 428 6.60 0.78 -8.75
CA LYS A 428 5.42 -0.08 -8.89
C LYS A 428 5.79 -1.57 -8.76
N ARG A 429 6.36 -1.93 -7.61
CA ARG A 429 6.76 -3.30 -7.29
C ARG A 429 6.53 -3.60 -5.83
N ILE A 430 6.42 -4.89 -5.51
CA ILE A 430 6.28 -5.38 -4.14
C ILE A 430 7.48 -6.25 -3.81
N GLY A 431 8.16 -5.96 -2.70
CA GLY A 431 9.20 -6.79 -2.12
C GLY A 431 8.60 -7.74 -1.11
N PHE A 432 8.94 -9.00 -1.22
CA PHE A 432 8.56 -10.04 -0.26
C PHE A 432 9.82 -10.60 0.39
N GLY A 433 9.90 -10.58 1.70
CA GLY A 433 10.94 -11.25 2.47
C GLY A 433 10.31 -12.08 3.57
N ARG A 434 10.93 -13.17 3.99
CA ARG A 434 10.40 -13.96 5.10
C ARG A 434 10.30 -13.09 6.36
N ALA A 435 9.13 -13.06 6.99
CA ALA A 435 8.91 -12.29 8.21
C ALA A 435 9.72 -12.87 9.39
N ALA A 436 10.44 -12.00 10.12
CA ALA A 436 11.27 -12.41 11.25
C ALA A 436 10.42 -12.82 12.45
N GLY A 437 10.55 -14.07 12.85
CA GLY A 437 9.97 -14.60 14.07
C GLY A 437 10.76 -14.23 15.33
N PRO A 438 10.30 -14.66 16.53
CA PRO A 438 11.02 -14.41 17.78
C PRO A 438 12.45 -14.98 17.79
N ALA A 439 12.66 -16.17 17.21
CA ALA A 439 13.97 -16.79 17.12
C ALA A 439 14.95 -16.03 16.22
N ASP A 440 14.47 -15.57 15.04
CA ASP A 440 15.28 -14.77 14.11
C ASP A 440 15.75 -13.47 14.76
N ARG A 441 14.87 -12.82 15.56
CA ARG A 441 15.17 -11.56 16.28
C ARG A 441 16.19 -11.78 17.41
N ALA A 442 16.06 -12.87 18.17
CA ALA A 442 17.04 -13.22 19.20
C ALA A 442 18.44 -13.41 18.60
N ALA A 443 18.53 -14.16 17.49
CA ALA A 443 19.79 -14.37 16.77
C ALA A 443 20.37 -13.07 16.15
N ALA A 444 19.52 -12.10 15.77
CA ALA A 444 19.97 -10.81 15.28
C ALA A 444 20.57 -9.93 16.38
N ILE A 445 19.97 -9.95 17.59
CA ILE A 445 20.49 -9.24 18.77
C ILE A 445 21.85 -9.78 19.18
N GLU A 446 22.03 -11.11 19.16
CA GLU A 446 23.31 -11.74 19.48
C GLU A 446 24.41 -11.44 18.45
N ARG A 447 24.05 -11.19 17.19
CA ARG A 447 25.00 -10.84 16.11
C ARG A 447 25.35 -9.37 16.05
N THR A 448 24.56 -8.49 16.67
CA THR A 448 24.91 -7.07 16.76
C THR A 448 26.09 -6.95 17.73
N PRO A 449 27.32 -6.59 17.26
CA PRO A 449 28.43 -6.40 18.17
C PRO A 449 28.03 -5.35 19.21
N GLN A 450 28.40 -5.56 20.45
CA GLN A 450 28.26 -4.56 21.54
C GLN A 450 29.15 -3.35 21.23
N THR A 451 28.78 -2.60 20.19
CA THR A 451 29.55 -1.43 19.72
C THR A 451 29.60 -0.32 20.78
N GLU A 452 28.63 -0.28 21.69
CA GLU A 452 28.67 0.70 22.79
C GLU A 452 29.73 0.38 23.85
N GLU A 453 29.96 -0.89 24.18
CA GLU A 453 31.07 -1.23 25.10
C GLU A 453 32.46 -1.02 24.49
N PHE A 454 32.60 -1.24 23.18
CA PHE A 454 33.89 -1.02 22.50
C PHE A 454 34.23 0.48 22.42
N ILE A 455 33.25 1.35 22.16
CA ILE A 455 33.45 2.81 22.18
C ILE A 455 33.77 3.33 23.56
N LEU A 456 33.10 2.82 24.63
CA LEU A 456 33.40 3.16 26.01
C LEU A 456 34.77 2.65 26.48
N MET A 457 35.21 1.49 26.00
CA MET A 457 36.57 1.00 26.29
C MET A 457 37.66 1.82 25.58
N GLN A 458 37.45 2.23 24.32
CA GLN A 458 38.39 3.09 23.59
C GLN A 458 38.48 4.48 24.26
N CYS A 459 37.35 5.12 24.60
CA CYS A 459 37.37 6.39 25.33
C CYS A 459 38.07 6.29 26.69
N LYS A 460 37.88 5.19 27.44
CA LYS A 460 38.58 4.98 28.73
C LYS A 460 40.06 4.72 28.59
N SER A 461 40.51 4.17 27.45
CA SER A 461 41.94 3.94 27.20
C SER A 461 42.69 5.21 26.76
N GLU A 462 42.03 6.16 26.13
CA GLU A 462 42.62 7.45 25.78
C GLU A 462 42.71 8.43 26.96
N ILE A 463 41.74 8.40 27.86
CA ILE A 463 41.75 9.23 29.08
C ILE A 463 42.88 8.80 30.08
N ARG A 464 43.43 7.59 29.95
CA ARG A 464 44.55 7.12 30.78
C ARG A 464 45.92 7.42 30.19
N ARG A 465 45.98 8.06 29.03
CA ARG A 465 47.25 8.41 28.33
C ARG A 465 47.53 9.91 28.27
N VAL A 466 46.73 10.73 28.95
CA VAL A 466 47.02 12.19 29.14
C VAL A 466 47.46 12.48 30.57
#